data_3286bbcf63a0f48cf9be22c91f55224d
#
_entry.id   3286bbcf63a0f48cf9be22c91f55224d
#
_cell.length_a   1.000
_cell.length_b   1.000
_cell.length_c   1.000
_cell.angle_alpha   90.00
_cell.angle_beta   90.00
_cell.angle_gamma   90.00
#
_symmetry.space_group_name_H-M   'P 1'
#
loop_
_entity.id
_entity.type
_entity.pdbx_description
1 polymer ?
#
loop_
_entity_poly.entity_id
_entity_poly.type
_entity_poly.pdbx_seq_one_letter_code
_entity_poly.pdbx_strand_id
1 'polypeptide(L)'
;MMPDPDSILTLADLGDRSFPGTALAVLGHPIRHSLSPPMHNAALAELARTDAAYRAWRYFRFEVPPEELPRALGLLHAKRFRGVNLTVPHKVLALEHVAIIDGAARTVGAVNTLRWSERGWHGFNTDGYGLAAAVREHFQCELTGASILLLGAGGAARGAAVECLQRGCASLWISNRTAANLEALLAALRPLAGTIPLRGFAPDAPPADLPAGLLVITPPPPACAQTIPPRLICRACPGPPAFLT
;
A
#
# COMPACT_ATOMS: atom_id res chain seq x y z
N MET A 1 18.83 3.72 -25.98
CA MET A 1 19.39 2.75 -25.01
C MET A 1 18.34 2.51 -23.95
N MET A 2 18.07 1.26 -23.56
CA MET A 2 17.14 0.94 -22.47
C MET A 2 17.77 1.44 -21.15
N PRO A 3 16.99 2.12 -20.29
CA PRO A 3 17.52 2.54 -19.00
C PRO A 3 17.82 1.35 -18.09
N ASP A 4 18.79 1.51 -17.19
CA ASP A 4 19.06 0.57 -16.14
C ASP A 4 17.84 0.50 -15.20
N PRO A 5 17.24 -0.68 -14.96
CA PRO A 5 16.09 -0.84 -14.07
C PRO A 5 16.32 -0.39 -12.63
N ASP A 6 17.58 -0.41 -12.16
CA ASP A 6 17.95 -0.01 -10.80
C ASP A 6 18.15 1.51 -10.66
N SER A 7 18.23 2.24 -11.79
CA SER A 7 18.33 3.69 -11.76
C SER A 7 17.01 4.35 -11.31
N ILE A 8 17.15 5.55 -10.74
CA ILE A 8 15.98 6.42 -10.50
C ILE A 8 15.76 7.23 -11.76
N LEU A 9 14.63 7.02 -12.40
CA LEU A 9 14.23 7.75 -13.59
C LEU A 9 13.32 8.93 -13.23
N THR A 10 13.36 9.95 -14.06
CA THR A 10 12.54 11.16 -13.94
C THR A 10 11.45 11.20 -15.02
N LEU A 11 10.58 12.19 -14.95
CA LEU A 11 9.58 12.43 -15.99
C LEU A 11 10.22 12.79 -17.34
N ALA A 12 11.38 13.47 -17.35
CA ALA A 12 12.16 13.74 -18.55
C ALA A 12 12.66 12.44 -19.19
N ASP A 13 13.23 11.53 -18.39
CA ASP A 13 13.64 10.20 -18.86
C ASP A 13 12.46 9.43 -19.46
N LEU A 14 11.29 9.54 -18.85
CA LEU A 14 10.07 8.90 -19.36
C LEU A 14 9.66 9.48 -20.72
N GLY A 15 9.81 10.80 -20.94
CA GLY A 15 9.56 11.45 -22.21
C GLY A 15 10.52 10.99 -23.31
N ASP A 16 11.81 11.04 -23.03
CA ASP A 16 12.89 10.95 -24.01
C ASP A 16 13.32 9.52 -24.34
N ARG A 17 13.09 8.56 -23.45
CA ARG A 17 13.56 7.18 -23.60
C ARG A 17 12.50 6.23 -24.15
N SER A 18 12.96 5.15 -24.76
CA SER A 18 12.12 4.00 -25.12
C SER A 18 12.26 2.89 -24.08
N PHE A 19 11.16 2.14 -23.90
CA PHE A 19 11.06 1.01 -22.95
C PHE A 19 10.64 -0.25 -23.73
N PRO A 20 11.58 -0.88 -24.45
CA PRO A 20 11.27 -2.05 -25.28
C PRO A 20 10.85 -3.25 -24.41
N GLY A 21 10.00 -4.10 -24.95
CA GLY A 21 9.41 -5.24 -24.25
C GLY A 21 8.20 -4.85 -23.42
N THR A 22 7.98 -5.53 -22.29
CA THR A 22 6.89 -5.24 -21.38
C THR A 22 7.41 -4.50 -20.15
N ALA A 23 7.00 -3.23 -20.00
CA ALA A 23 7.43 -2.38 -18.92
C ALA A 23 6.41 -2.33 -17.79
N LEU A 24 6.92 -2.42 -16.56
CA LEU A 24 6.23 -2.16 -15.30
C LEU A 24 6.96 -1.04 -14.57
N ALA A 25 6.30 -0.37 -13.63
CA ALA A 25 6.93 0.68 -12.87
C ALA A 25 6.38 0.84 -11.45
N VAL A 26 7.15 1.56 -10.61
CA VAL A 26 6.65 2.20 -9.40
C VAL A 26 6.88 3.71 -9.48
N LEU A 27 5.88 4.48 -9.03
CA LEU A 27 5.96 5.93 -8.89
C LEU A 27 5.84 6.33 -7.42
N GLY A 28 6.65 7.31 -7.01
CA GLY A 28 6.60 7.89 -5.68
C GLY A 28 7.43 9.16 -5.59
N HIS A 29 7.34 9.87 -4.44
CA HIS A 29 8.14 11.04 -4.14
C HIS A 29 8.29 11.22 -2.62
N PRO A 30 9.48 10.98 -2.02
CA PRO A 30 10.68 10.38 -2.63
C PRO A 30 10.54 8.88 -2.88
N ILE A 31 11.25 8.35 -3.90
CA ILE A 31 11.18 6.93 -4.30
C ILE A 31 12.51 6.17 -4.15
N ARG A 32 13.60 6.87 -3.84
CA ARG A 32 14.98 6.32 -3.87
C ARG A 32 15.16 5.05 -3.04
N HIS A 33 14.41 4.89 -1.97
CA HIS A 33 14.53 3.76 -1.04
C HIS A 33 13.61 2.57 -1.38
N SER A 34 12.86 2.66 -2.48
CA SER A 34 11.96 1.58 -2.88
C SER A 34 12.75 0.32 -3.28
N LEU A 35 12.42 -0.79 -2.64
CA LEU A 35 12.95 -2.12 -2.95
C LEU A 35 12.12 -2.83 -4.03
N SER A 36 11.06 -2.20 -4.54
CA SER A 36 10.20 -2.81 -5.57
C SER A 36 10.95 -3.19 -6.84
N PRO A 37 11.86 -2.36 -7.43
CA PRO A 37 12.56 -2.76 -8.64
C PRO A 37 13.44 -4.01 -8.48
N PRO A 38 14.36 -4.10 -7.51
CA PRO A 38 15.17 -5.33 -7.37
C PRO A 38 14.30 -6.56 -7.06
N MET A 39 13.28 -6.43 -6.22
CA MET A 39 12.36 -7.53 -5.89
C MET A 39 11.59 -8.02 -7.11
N HIS A 40 10.93 -7.12 -7.85
CA HIS A 40 10.15 -7.51 -9.04
C HIS A 40 11.03 -8.01 -10.18
N ASN A 41 12.20 -7.40 -10.42
CA ASN A 41 13.10 -7.86 -11.47
C ASN A 41 13.71 -9.22 -11.15
N ALA A 42 14.00 -9.53 -9.88
CA ALA A 42 14.41 -10.88 -9.47
C ALA A 42 13.30 -11.90 -9.72
N ALA A 43 12.06 -11.60 -9.35
CA ALA A 43 10.92 -12.46 -9.61
C ALA A 43 10.66 -12.68 -11.11
N LEU A 44 10.77 -11.61 -11.92
CA LEU A 44 10.64 -11.68 -13.37
C LEU A 44 11.75 -12.54 -14.01
N ALA A 45 12.98 -12.44 -13.50
CA ALA A 45 14.09 -13.27 -13.96
C ALA A 45 13.86 -14.76 -13.66
N GLU A 46 13.29 -15.08 -12.49
CA GLU A 46 12.94 -16.48 -12.15
C GLU A 46 11.80 -16.99 -13.02
N LEU A 47 10.74 -16.20 -13.22
CA LEU A 47 9.65 -16.55 -14.13
C LEU A 47 10.14 -16.79 -15.57
N ALA A 48 11.10 -15.98 -16.04
CA ALA A 48 11.68 -16.12 -17.38
C ALA A 48 12.47 -17.41 -17.61
N ARG A 49 12.82 -18.15 -16.55
CA ARG A 49 13.47 -19.48 -16.65
C ARG A 49 12.48 -20.55 -17.09
N THR A 50 11.23 -20.43 -16.68
CA THR A 50 10.16 -21.40 -16.97
C THR A 50 9.23 -20.94 -18.08
N ASP A 51 9.06 -19.62 -18.25
CA ASP A 51 8.22 -19.03 -19.29
C ASP A 51 8.95 -17.92 -20.05
N ALA A 52 9.24 -18.18 -21.33
CA ALA A 52 9.95 -17.25 -22.19
C ALA A 52 9.21 -15.90 -22.39
N ALA A 53 7.90 -15.84 -22.16
CA ALA A 53 7.11 -14.60 -22.26
C ALA A 53 7.62 -13.50 -21.31
N TYR A 54 8.23 -13.86 -20.17
CA TYR A 54 8.74 -12.91 -19.19
C TYR A 54 10.16 -12.41 -19.49
N ARG A 55 10.87 -12.90 -20.49
CA ARG A 55 12.27 -12.51 -20.78
C ARG A 55 12.44 -11.03 -21.07
N ALA A 56 11.44 -10.41 -21.70
CA ALA A 56 11.45 -9.00 -22.05
C ALA A 56 10.71 -8.11 -21.04
N TRP A 57 10.32 -8.64 -19.88
CA TRP A 57 9.69 -7.85 -18.84
C TRP A 57 10.71 -7.15 -17.97
N ARG A 58 10.46 -5.86 -17.65
CA ARG A 58 11.33 -5.05 -16.79
C ARG A 58 10.47 -4.15 -15.90
N TYR A 59 10.91 -3.99 -14.66
CA TYR A 59 10.26 -3.15 -13.67
C TYR A 59 11.16 -1.96 -13.35
N PHE A 60 10.66 -0.74 -13.50
CA PHE A 60 11.38 0.52 -13.38
C PHE A 60 10.91 1.32 -12.17
N ARG A 61 11.69 2.34 -11.81
CA ARG A 61 11.39 3.26 -10.71
C ARG A 61 11.45 4.70 -11.20
N PHE A 62 10.36 5.46 -10.96
CA PHE A 62 10.26 6.87 -11.35
C PHE A 62 10.06 7.75 -10.13
N GLU A 63 10.94 8.74 -9.95
CA GLU A 63 10.75 9.88 -9.07
C GLU A 63 9.82 10.87 -9.76
N VAL A 64 8.61 11.04 -9.22
CA VAL A 64 7.57 11.89 -9.80
C VAL A 64 6.99 12.80 -8.73
N PRO A 65 7.20 14.12 -8.80
CA PRO A 65 6.53 15.08 -7.92
C PRO A 65 5.00 14.99 -8.05
N PRO A 66 4.24 15.30 -6.98
CA PRO A 66 2.78 15.18 -6.98
C PRO A 66 2.08 15.93 -8.13
N GLU A 67 2.55 17.12 -8.45
CA GLU A 67 2.02 17.99 -9.51
C GLU A 67 2.25 17.43 -10.91
N GLU A 68 3.25 16.56 -11.09
CA GLU A 68 3.57 15.91 -12.35
C GLU A 68 2.87 14.56 -12.55
N LEU A 69 2.16 14.05 -11.53
CA LEU A 69 1.51 12.74 -11.58
C LEU A 69 0.57 12.56 -12.78
N PRO A 70 -0.33 13.51 -13.11
CA PRO A 70 -1.23 13.35 -14.26
C PRO A 70 -0.48 13.18 -15.57
N ARG A 71 0.59 13.97 -15.78
CA ARG A 71 1.44 13.89 -16.97
C ARG A 71 2.21 12.58 -17.03
N ALA A 72 2.75 12.12 -15.89
CA ALA A 72 3.45 10.84 -15.79
C ALA A 72 2.53 9.67 -16.14
N LEU A 73 1.31 9.64 -15.59
CA LEU A 73 0.32 8.59 -15.89
C LEU A 73 -0.08 8.59 -17.35
N GLY A 74 -0.26 9.76 -17.98
CA GLY A 74 -0.54 9.90 -19.40
C GLY A 74 0.59 9.34 -20.29
N LEU A 75 1.84 9.69 -19.99
CA LEU A 75 3.02 9.20 -20.72
C LEU A 75 3.21 7.68 -20.56
N LEU A 76 3.09 7.15 -19.35
CA LEU A 76 3.18 5.71 -19.08
C LEU A 76 2.10 4.94 -19.84
N HIS A 77 0.88 5.48 -19.88
CA HIS A 77 -0.23 4.87 -20.61
C HIS A 77 0.04 4.87 -22.13
N ALA A 78 0.47 6.01 -22.70
CA ALA A 78 0.81 6.14 -24.12
C ALA A 78 1.97 5.20 -24.53
N LYS A 79 2.95 5.02 -23.63
CA LYS A 79 4.07 4.08 -23.82
C LYS A 79 3.71 2.61 -23.48
N ARG A 80 2.45 2.33 -23.17
CA ARG A 80 1.90 0.99 -22.91
C ARG A 80 2.60 0.24 -21.78
N PHE A 81 2.96 0.93 -20.70
CA PHE A 81 3.36 0.24 -19.47
C PHE A 81 2.23 -0.69 -19.03
N ARG A 82 2.54 -1.97 -18.83
CA ARG A 82 1.53 -2.98 -18.53
C ARG A 82 0.89 -2.80 -17.16
N GLY A 83 1.66 -2.28 -16.21
CA GLY A 83 1.21 -1.99 -14.86
C GLY A 83 2.11 -0.98 -14.16
N VAL A 84 1.54 -0.26 -13.21
CA VAL A 84 2.23 0.74 -12.40
C VAL A 84 1.80 0.58 -10.95
N ASN A 85 2.77 0.47 -10.04
CA ASN A 85 2.50 0.64 -8.62
C ASN A 85 2.65 2.10 -8.20
N LEU A 86 1.88 2.50 -7.23
CA LEU A 86 1.91 3.83 -6.65
C LEU A 86 2.25 3.74 -5.17
N THR A 87 3.18 4.59 -4.72
CA THR A 87 3.44 4.79 -3.30
C THR A 87 3.21 6.23 -2.89
N VAL A 88 3.64 6.62 -1.71
CA VAL A 88 3.46 7.99 -1.18
C VAL A 88 4.08 9.01 -2.14
N PRO A 89 3.37 10.14 -2.44
CA PRO A 89 2.04 10.53 -1.99
C PRO A 89 0.91 10.16 -2.95
N HIS A 90 1.16 9.39 -3.99
CA HIS A 90 0.34 9.25 -5.21
C HIS A 90 -0.93 8.41 -5.03
N LYS A 91 -1.01 7.52 -4.04
CA LYS A 91 -2.11 6.54 -3.90
C LYS A 91 -3.51 7.16 -3.87
N VAL A 92 -3.65 8.33 -3.25
CA VAL A 92 -4.92 9.08 -3.20
C VAL A 92 -5.06 9.98 -4.41
N LEU A 93 -4.00 10.69 -4.79
CA LEU A 93 -4.00 11.62 -5.91
C LEU A 93 -4.38 10.96 -7.24
N ALA A 94 -3.99 9.72 -7.44
CA ALA A 94 -4.26 8.99 -8.67
C ALA A 94 -5.75 8.64 -8.87
N LEU A 95 -6.61 8.71 -7.85
CA LEU A 95 -8.03 8.38 -7.99
C LEU A 95 -8.74 9.19 -9.07
N GLU A 96 -8.37 10.46 -9.23
CA GLU A 96 -8.95 11.37 -10.22
C GLU A 96 -8.43 11.11 -11.66
N HIS A 97 -7.38 10.28 -11.79
CA HIS A 97 -6.66 10.05 -13.04
C HIS A 97 -6.79 8.62 -13.55
N VAL A 98 -7.64 7.79 -12.93
CA VAL A 98 -7.90 6.41 -13.36
C VAL A 98 -9.30 6.31 -13.97
N ALA A 99 -9.41 5.59 -15.09
CA ALA A 99 -10.67 5.44 -15.81
C ALA A 99 -11.65 4.48 -15.11
N ILE A 100 -11.12 3.49 -14.41
CA ILE A 100 -11.89 2.46 -13.72
C ILE A 100 -11.27 2.27 -12.33
N ILE A 101 -12.10 2.29 -11.28
CA ILE A 101 -11.66 2.03 -9.90
C ILE A 101 -12.35 0.75 -9.43
N ASP A 102 -11.54 -0.22 -9.01
CA ASP A 102 -12.02 -1.44 -8.36
C ASP A 102 -12.80 -1.14 -7.07
N GLY A 103 -13.75 -2.02 -6.72
CA GLY A 103 -14.62 -1.81 -5.56
C GLY A 103 -13.88 -1.65 -4.24
N ALA A 104 -12.84 -2.47 -4.00
CA ALA A 104 -12.02 -2.36 -2.80
C ALA A 104 -11.23 -1.04 -2.77
N ALA A 105 -10.63 -0.65 -3.89
CA ALA A 105 -9.90 0.61 -4.01
C ALA A 105 -10.82 1.83 -3.79
N ARG A 106 -12.07 1.77 -4.26
CA ARG A 106 -13.08 2.80 -4.05
C ARG A 106 -13.43 2.94 -2.57
N THR A 107 -13.63 1.83 -1.87
CA THR A 107 -13.92 1.82 -0.43
C THR A 107 -12.76 2.38 0.39
N VAL A 108 -11.52 1.99 0.05
CA VAL A 108 -10.30 2.51 0.69
C VAL A 108 -10.10 4.00 0.38
N GLY A 109 -10.54 4.47 -0.80
CA GLY A 109 -10.26 5.83 -1.28
C GLY A 109 -8.78 6.02 -1.64
N ALA A 110 -8.14 4.97 -2.17
CA ALA A 110 -6.76 4.98 -2.64
C ALA A 110 -6.50 3.84 -3.62
N VAL A 111 -5.61 4.06 -4.58
CA VAL A 111 -5.12 3.03 -5.51
C VAL A 111 -3.60 2.89 -5.34
N ASN A 112 -3.10 1.67 -5.27
CA ASN A 112 -1.67 1.38 -5.21
C ASN A 112 -1.16 0.59 -6.41
N THR A 113 -2.07 0.10 -7.24
CA THR A 113 -1.75 -0.73 -8.41
C THR A 113 -2.64 -0.31 -9.57
N LEU A 114 -2.03 0.03 -10.69
CA LEU A 114 -2.70 0.40 -11.93
C LEU A 114 -2.40 -0.65 -13.00
N ARG A 115 -3.43 -1.10 -13.68
CA ARG A 115 -3.33 -1.98 -14.85
C ARG A 115 -3.71 -1.20 -16.10
N TRP A 116 -2.91 -1.33 -17.14
CA TRP A 116 -3.20 -0.73 -18.43
C TRP A 116 -4.46 -1.34 -19.07
N SER A 117 -5.30 -0.52 -19.65
CA SER A 117 -6.39 -0.91 -20.54
C SER A 117 -6.56 0.12 -21.65
N GLU A 118 -7.23 -0.24 -22.74
CA GLU A 118 -7.51 0.70 -23.85
C GLU A 118 -8.33 1.91 -23.43
N ARG A 119 -9.13 1.77 -22.35
CA ARG A 119 -9.98 2.83 -21.80
C ARG A 119 -9.23 3.75 -20.82
N GLY A 120 -7.96 3.49 -20.54
CA GLY A 120 -7.17 4.16 -19.52
C GLY A 120 -6.74 3.21 -18.40
N TRP A 121 -6.26 3.77 -17.31
CA TRP A 121 -5.81 2.99 -16.16
C TRP A 121 -6.99 2.37 -15.39
N HIS A 122 -6.87 1.10 -15.04
CA HIS A 122 -7.73 0.43 -14.07
C HIS A 122 -7.00 0.34 -12.74
N GLY A 123 -7.53 1.02 -11.70
CA GLY A 123 -6.91 1.15 -10.39
C GLY A 123 -7.44 0.14 -9.38
N PHE A 124 -6.50 -0.46 -8.64
CA PHE A 124 -6.74 -1.43 -7.57
C PHE A 124 -6.05 -0.98 -6.28
N ASN A 125 -6.49 -1.54 -5.16
CA ASN A 125 -5.77 -1.47 -3.90
C ASN A 125 -5.50 -2.88 -3.38
N THR A 126 -4.23 -3.24 -3.26
CA THR A 126 -3.76 -4.56 -2.80
C THR A 126 -3.13 -4.53 -1.41
N ASP A 127 -3.04 -3.34 -0.78
CA ASP A 127 -2.39 -3.17 0.53
C ASP A 127 -3.11 -3.99 1.62
N GLY A 128 -4.46 -3.94 1.62
CA GLY A 128 -5.27 -4.66 2.59
C GLY A 128 -5.14 -6.17 2.47
N TYR A 129 -5.25 -6.70 1.24
CA TYR A 129 -5.02 -8.12 0.99
C TYR A 129 -3.61 -8.55 1.43
N GLY A 130 -2.59 -7.75 1.10
CA GLY A 130 -1.21 -8.01 1.51
C GLY A 130 -1.04 -8.06 3.03
N LEU A 131 -1.68 -7.12 3.76
CA LEU A 131 -1.70 -7.13 5.21
C LEU A 131 -2.32 -8.42 5.76
N ALA A 132 -3.50 -8.80 5.29
CA ALA A 132 -4.20 -9.98 5.76
C ALA A 132 -3.42 -11.28 5.47
N ALA A 133 -2.81 -11.39 4.28
CA ALA A 133 -1.95 -12.49 3.92
C ALA A 133 -0.72 -12.58 4.85
N ALA A 134 -0.04 -11.46 5.08
CA ALA A 134 1.13 -11.39 5.95
C ALA A 134 0.78 -11.77 7.40
N VAL A 135 -0.35 -11.31 7.92
CA VAL A 135 -0.82 -11.68 9.26
C VAL A 135 -1.05 -13.19 9.36
N ARG A 136 -1.75 -13.77 8.39
CA ARG A 136 -2.02 -15.21 8.36
C ARG A 136 -0.76 -16.04 8.23
N GLU A 137 0.13 -15.70 7.29
CA GLU A 137 1.32 -16.48 7.00
C GLU A 137 2.38 -16.39 8.08
N HIS A 138 2.55 -15.21 8.69
CA HIS A 138 3.61 -14.98 9.66
C HIS A 138 3.18 -15.24 11.11
N PHE A 139 1.96 -14.83 11.47
CA PHE A 139 1.46 -14.98 12.84
C PHE A 139 0.50 -16.15 13.02
N GLN A 140 0.17 -16.88 11.94
CA GLN A 140 -0.80 -17.99 11.97
C GLN A 140 -2.14 -17.59 12.61
N CYS A 141 -2.55 -16.33 12.40
CA CYS A 141 -3.81 -15.79 12.88
C CYS A 141 -4.55 -15.04 11.77
N GLU A 142 -5.84 -14.82 11.96
CA GLU A 142 -6.71 -14.13 10.99
C GLU A 142 -7.11 -12.76 11.52
N LEU A 143 -7.41 -11.84 10.62
CA LEU A 143 -8.04 -10.56 10.99
C LEU A 143 -9.49 -10.76 11.45
N THR A 144 -10.17 -11.79 10.94
CA THR A 144 -11.54 -12.16 11.31
C THR A 144 -11.61 -12.53 12.78
N GLY A 145 -12.50 -11.87 13.53
CA GLY A 145 -12.68 -12.11 14.96
C GLY A 145 -11.55 -11.57 15.85
N ALA A 146 -10.48 -10.98 15.29
CA ALA A 146 -9.41 -10.39 16.07
C ALA A 146 -9.80 -9.01 16.63
N SER A 147 -9.36 -8.69 17.85
CA SER A 147 -9.37 -7.32 18.36
C SER A 147 -8.10 -6.60 17.89
N ILE A 148 -8.27 -5.49 17.20
CA ILE A 148 -7.17 -4.83 16.48
C ILE A 148 -6.90 -3.45 17.05
N LEU A 149 -5.62 -3.13 17.26
CA LEU A 149 -5.13 -1.78 17.55
C LEU A 149 -4.31 -1.29 16.37
N LEU A 150 -4.80 -0.23 15.73
CA LEU A 150 -4.11 0.44 14.64
C LEU A 150 -3.44 1.72 15.14
N LEU A 151 -2.14 1.85 14.92
CA LEU A 151 -1.36 3.04 15.29
C LEU A 151 -1.21 3.98 14.10
N GLY A 152 -1.88 5.13 14.15
CA GLY A 152 -1.86 6.15 13.10
C GLY A 152 -3.18 6.28 12.34
N ALA A 153 -3.35 7.42 11.64
CA ALA A 153 -4.56 7.76 10.88
C ALA A 153 -4.25 8.29 9.46
N GLY A 154 -3.12 7.91 8.89
CA GLY A 154 -2.74 8.23 7.50
C GLY A 154 -3.33 7.27 6.47
N GLY A 155 -2.97 7.43 5.20
CA GLY A 155 -3.50 6.63 4.09
C GLY A 155 -3.28 5.12 4.23
N ALA A 156 -2.10 4.68 4.71
CA ALA A 156 -1.83 3.26 4.97
C ALA A 156 -2.70 2.71 6.12
N ALA A 157 -2.87 3.50 7.19
CA ALA A 157 -3.75 3.14 8.30
C ALA A 157 -5.21 3.02 7.84
N ARG A 158 -5.67 3.91 6.97
CA ARG A 158 -7.01 3.85 6.38
C ARG A 158 -7.22 2.55 5.61
N GLY A 159 -6.27 2.17 4.75
CA GLY A 159 -6.33 0.91 4.00
C GLY A 159 -6.39 -0.31 4.91
N ALA A 160 -5.54 -0.35 5.94
CA ALA A 160 -5.53 -1.41 6.95
C ALA A 160 -6.86 -1.48 7.72
N ALA A 161 -7.40 -0.33 8.15
CA ALA A 161 -8.67 -0.26 8.87
C ALA A 161 -9.84 -0.80 8.04
N VAL A 162 -9.93 -0.40 6.76
CA VAL A 162 -10.96 -0.89 5.84
C VAL A 162 -10.89 -2.41 5.71
N GLU A 163 -9.70 -2.96 5.49
CA GLU A 163 -9.51 -4.41 5.39
C GLU A 163 -9.93 -5.15 6.66
N CYS A 164 -9.53 -4.63 7.85
CA CYS A 164 -9.92 -5.22 9.12
C CYS A 164 -11.45 -5.27 9.29
N LEU A 165 -12.13 -4.18 8.98
CA LEU A 165 -13.60 -4.12 9.06
C LEU A 165 -14.27 -5.05 8.05
N GLN A 166 -13.80 -5.07 6.80
CA GLN A 166 -14.34 -5.94 5.75
C GLN A 166 -14.17 -7.42 6.05
N ARG A 167 -13.11 -7.79 6.77
CA ARG A 167 -12.89 -9.17 7.22
C ARG A 167 -13.62 -9.53 8.51
N GLY A 168 -14.37 -8.61 9.10
CA GLY A 168 -15.13 -8.88 10.30
C GLY A 168 -14.26 -9.05 11.54
N CYS A 169 -13.36 -8.11 11.82
CA CYS A 169 -12.64 -8.08 13.10
C CYS A 169 -13.61 -7.92 14.28
N ALA A 170 -13.23 -8.40 15.46
CA ALA A 170 -14.09 -8.30 16.67
C ALA A 170 -14.21 -6.87 17.17
N SER A 171 -13.15 -6.07 17.05
CA SER A 171 -13.13 -4.64 17.37
C SER A 171 -11.96 -3.94 16.70
N LEU A 172 -12.12 -2.66 16.38
CA LEU A 172 -11.05 -1.83 15.82
C LEU A 172 -10.83 -0.59 16.70
N TRP A 173 -9.63 -0.50 17.23
CA TRP A 173 -9.15 0.61 18.03
C TRP A 173 -8.11 1.38 17.21
N ILE A 174 -8.19 2.71 17.20
CA ILE A 174 -7.26 3.54 16.42
C ILE A 174 -6.64 4.56 17.36
N SER A 175 -5.31 4.58 17.43
CA SER A 175 -4.57 5.58 18.18
C SER A 175 -3.84 6.54 17.25
N ASN A 176 -4.06 7.85 17.41
CA ASN A 176 -3.37 8.88 16.63
C ASN A 176 -3.12 10.16 17.42
N ARG A 177 -1.95 10.78 17.20
CA ARG A 177 -1.55 12.03 17.88
C ARG A 177 -2.40 13.23 17.48
N THR A 178 -2.82 13.30 16.22
CA THR A 178 -3.60 14.42 15.68
C THR A 178 -5.07 14.08 15.75
N ALA A 179 -5.80 14.74 16.65
CA ALA A 179 -7.23 14.51 16.86
C ALA A 179 -8.06 14.68 15.58
N ALA A 180 -7.80 15.74 14.81
CA ALA A 180 -8.53 16.01 13.57
C ALA A 180 -8.40 14.86 12.55
N ASN A 181 -7.20 14.29 12.38
CA ASN A 181 -6.98 13.15 11.49
C ASN A 181 -7.67 11.87 12.01
N LEU A 182 -7.67 11.68 13.34
CA LEU A 182 -8.36 10.55 13.97
C LEU A 182 -9.86 10.63 13.73
N GLU A 183 -10.48 11.77 14.01
CA GLU A 183 -11.92 11.98 13.83
C GLU A 183 -12.34 11.84 12.35
N ALA A 184 -11.55 12.40 11.43
CA ALA A 184 -11.80 12.26 10.00
C ALA A 184 -11.76 10.78 9.55
N LEU A 185 -10.79 10.01 10.08
CA LEU A 185 -10.70 8.57 9.79
C LEU A 185 -11.89 7.82 10.39
N LEU A 186 -12.21 8.04 11.66
CA LEU A 186 -13.36 7.40 12.32
C LEU A 186 -14.68 7.70 11.59
N ALA A 187 -14.91 8.96 11.20
CA ALA A 187 -16.08 9.34 10.44
C ALA A 187 -16.20 8.59 9.10
N ALA A 188 -15.07 8.44 8.40
CA ALA A 188 -15.03 7.70 7.14
C ALA A 188 -15.25 6.19 7.32
N LEU A 189 -14.86 5.62 8.46
CA LEU A 189 -14.98 4.17 8.74
C LEU A 189 -16.34 3.78 9.35
N ARG A 190 -17.04 4.68 10.03
CA ARG A 190 -18.35 4.39 10.66
C ARG A 190 -19.34 3.69 9.75
N PRO A 191 -19.54 4.08 8.48
CA PRO A 191 -20.47 3.39 7.59
C PRO A 191 -20.06 1.95 7.27
N LEU A 192 -18.77 1.61 7.39
CA LEU A 192 -18.21 0.29 7.12
C LEU A 192 -18.20 -0.61 8.36
N ALA A 193 -18.19 -0.01 9.54
CA ALA A 193 -18.05 -0.73 10.80
C ALA A 193 -19.29 -1.58 11.15
N GLY A 194 -20.48 -1.14 10.71
CA GLY A 194 -21.71 -1.87 11.06
C GLY A 194 -21.88 -2.03 12.58
N THR A 195 -21.87 -3.26 13.06
CA THR A 195 -21.93 -3.61 14.49
C THR A 195 -20.55 -3.75 15.14
N ILE A 196 -19.45 -3.67 14.39
CA ILE A 196 -18.09 -3.81 14.91
C ILE A 196 -17.75 -2.57 15.77
N PRO A 197 -17.35 -2.74 17.04
CA PRO A 197 -16.91 -1.65 17.88
C PRO A 197 -15.72 -0.91 17.23
N LEU A 198 -15.93 0.37 16.93
CA LEU A 198 -14.91 1.26 16.34
C LEU A 198 -14.67 2.42 17.29
N ARG A 199 -13.45 2.53 17.84
CA ARG A 199 -13.06 3.56 18.79
C ARG A 199 -11.71 4.19 18.46
N GLY A 200 -11.55 5.47 18.82
CA GLY A 200 -10.32 6.21 18.69
C GLY A 200 -9.88 6.81 19.99
N PHE A 201 -8.55 6.98 20.17
CA PHE A 201 -7.97 7.60 21.35
C PHE A 201 -6.61 8.27 21.05
N ALA A 202 -6.22 9.22 21.90
CA ALA A 202 -4.89 9.81 21.86
C ALA A 202 -3.86 8.87 22.52
N PRO A 203 -2.59 8.80 22.03
CA PRO A 203 -1.60 7.84 22.53
C PRO A 203 -1.30 7.95 24.03
N ASP A 204 -1.48 9.12 24.62
CA ASP A 204 -1.26 9.45 26.03
C ASP A 204 -2.49 9.21 26.92
N ALA A 205 -3.64 8.84 26.31
CA ALA A 205 -4.89 8.59 27.01
C ALA A 205 -5.55 7.27 26.54
N PRO A 206 -4.88 6.11 26.73
CA PRO A 206 -5.47 4.84 26.34
C PRO A 206 -6.70 4.53 27.23
N PRO A 207 -7.80 4.03 26.61
CA PRO A 207 -8.97 3.66 27.39
C PRO A 207 -8.71 2.44 28.28
N ALA A 208 -9.31 2.44 29.49
CA ALA A 208 -9.12 1.37 30.46
C ALA A 208 -9.73 0.02 30.01
N ASP A 209 -10.68 0.06 29.08
CA ASP A 209 -11.38 -1.11 28.54
C ASP A 209 -10.77 -1.65 27.21
N LEU A 210 -9.51 -1.33 26.92
CA LEU A 210 -8.80 -1.94 25.82
C LEU A 210 -8.75 -3.47 25.99
N PRO A 211 -9.15 -4.24 24.97
CA PRO A 211 -9.12 -5.70 25.05
C PRO A 211 -7.73 -6.25 25.32
N ALA A 212 -7.65 -7.32 26.07
CA ALA A 212 -6.43 -8.12 26.13
C ALA A 212 -6.22 -8.88 24.81
N GLY A 213 -4.97 -9.11 24.40
CA GLY A 213 -4.68 -9.89 23.19
C GLY A 213 -4.92 -9.15 21.87
N LEU A 214 -4.64 -7.85 21.85
CA LEU A 214 -4.73 -7.03 20.64
C LEU A 214 -3.69 -7.44 19.59
N LEU A 215 -4.14 -7.56 18.34
CA LEU A 215 -3.25 -7.53 17.18
C LEU A 215 -2.91 -6.05 16.88
N VAL A 216 -1.65 -5.68 17.11
CA VAL A 216 -1.21 -4.29 16.89
C VAL A 216 -0.65 -4.14 15.48
N ILE A 217 -1.24 -3.22 14.72
CA ILE A 217 -0.80 -2.88 13.36
C ILE A 217 -0.20 -1.48 13.38
N THR A 218 1.08 -1.37 12.97
CA THR A 218 1.75 -0.08 12.79
C THR A 218 1.95 0.19 11.32
N PRO A 219 1.44 1.29 10.75
CA PRO A 219 1.83 1.69 9.41
C PRO A 219 3.34 1.99 9.39
N PRO A 220 4.00 1.82 8.22
CA PRO A 220 5.41 2.13 8.10
C PRO A 220 5.65 3.60 8.50
N PRO A 221 6.78 3.91 9.17
CA PRO A 221 7.14 5.29 9.46
C PRO A 221 7.32 6.07 8.16
N PRO A 222 7.11 7.40 8.16
CA PRO A 222 7.41 8.23 7.00
C PRO A 222 8.88 8.04 6.61
N ALA A 223 9.18 8.15 5.32
CA ALA A 223 10.48 7.81 4.71
C ALA A 223 11.74 8.45 5.35
N CYS A 224 11.58 9.48 6.17
CA CYS A 224 12.67 10.12 6.91
C CYS A 224 12.99 9.45 8.26
N ALA A 225 12.21 8.48 8.73
CA ALA A 225 12.37 7.82 10.04
C ALA A 225 12.86 6.36 9.88
N GLN A 226 13.86 6.13 9.07
CA GLN A 226 14.31 4.81 8.59
C GLN A 226 15.11 3.96 9.59
N THR A 227 14.98 4.18 10.89
CA THR A 227 15.70 3.36 11.88
C THR A 227 14.82 2.32 12.59
N ILE A 228 13.52 2.26 12.31
CA ILE A 228 12.63 1.28 12.93
C ILE A 228 11.80 0.60 11.83
N PRO A 229 12.05 -0.69 11.55
CA PRO A 229 11.17 -1.45 10.64
C PRO A 229 9.73 -1.45 11.18
N PRO A 230 8.71 -1.55 10.29
CA PRO A 230 7.33 -1.67 10.75
C PRO A 230 7.22 -2.88 11.67
N ARG A 231 6.91 -2.64 12.93
CA ARG A 231 6.76 -3.71 13.91
C ARG A 231 5.30 -4.07 14.02
N LEU A 232 4.92 -5.21 13.49
CA LEU A 232 3.69 -5.88 13.87
C LEU A 232 3.97 -6.62 15.18
N ILE A 233 3.31 -6.24 16.27
CA ILE A 233 3.44 -6.92 17.54
C ILE A 233 2.14 -7.68 17.77
N CYS A 234 2.15 -9.00 17.59
CA CYS A 234 1.07 -9.86 18.01
C CYS A 234 1.31 -10.30 19.47
N ARG A 235 0.54 -9.78 20.43
CA ARG A 235 0.55 -10.26 21.81
C ARG A 235 -0.48 -11.37 22.07
N ALA A 236 -1.24 -11.79 21.04
CA ALA A 236 -2.33 -12.75 21.19
C ALA A 236 -1.94 -14.21 20.95
N CYS A 237 -0.76 -14.49 20.42
CA CYS A 237 -0.30 -15.87 20.21
C CYS A 237 0.46 -16.37 21.45
N PRO A 238 0.20 -17.60 21.95
CA PRO A 238 1.01 -18.22 22.97
C PRO A 238 2.37 -18.61 22.38
N GLY A 239 3.34 -17.70 22.48
CA GLY A 239 4.72 -17.85 22.01
C GLY A 239 5.53 -16.59 22.28
N PRO A 240 6.88 -16.63 22.17
CA PRO A 240 7.70 -15.44 22.33
C PRO A 240 7.32 -14.40 21.28
N PRO A 241 7.43 -13.08 21.57
CA PRO A 241 7.03 -12.02 20.65
C PRO A 241 7.82 -12.12 19.34
N ALA A 242 7.14 -12.48 18.26
CA ALA A 242 7.70 -12.50 16.92
C ALA A 242 7.58 -11.09 16.31
N PHE A 243 8.68 -10.60 15.76
CA PHE A 243 8.74 -9.31 15.04
C PHE A 243 8.85 -9.58 13.55
N LEU A 244 7.98 -8.96 12.74
CA LEU A 244 8.19 -8.80 11.30
C LEU A 244 9.20 -7.67 11.08
N THR A 245 10.39 -8.00 10.60
CA THR A 245 11.38 -7.05 10.10
C THR A 245 11.22 -6.84 8.59
#